data_d56a83478d94be4099b467175364a0cb
#
_entry.id   d56a83478d94be4099b467175364a0cb
#
_cell.length_a   1.000
_cell.length_b   1.000
_cell.length_c   1.000
_cell.angle_alpha   90.00
_cell.angle_beta   90.00
_cell.angle_gamma   90.00
#
_symmetry.space_group_name_H-M   'P 1'
#
loop_
_entity.id
_entity.type
_entity.pdbx_description
1 polymer ?
#
loop_
_entity_poly.entity_id
_entity_poly.type
_entity_poly.pdbx_seq_one_letter_code
_entity_poly.pdbx_strand_id
1 'polypeptide(L)'
;MFARLVRRGLWQRKSRALVAVLALTLAATLTAALLNLYVDAQRKIQSEFRLYGANLMVTPRVTAGENSAAELLPGALARQLKRDFIPDRLTAVVPYLYAVVELKGESVVLAGTWLDQFSGLGGFRLTAGDAPGSEAGSDKCWVGAAVAARFDLRPGESVTLRYREATYTCQVAGVVETGQAEDNQVLADLAAVQALAGAAGRLNVILARAGGDAAAIEQTVQEFAAL
;
A
#
# COMPACT_ATOMS: atom_id res chain seq x y z
N MET A 1 -16.61 -22.77 -58.36
CA MET A 1 -15.63 -23.74 -58.89
C MET A 1 -14.43 -23.95 -57.98
N PHE A 2 -13.87 -22.91 -57.37
CA PHE A 2 -12.67 -22.97 -56.51
C PHE A 2 -12.81 -23.92 -55.30
N ALA A 3 -13.89 -23.91 -54.58
CA ALA A 3 -14.14 -24.74 -53.41
C ALA A 3 -14.14 -26.27 -53.73
N ARG A 4 -14.58 -26.66 -54.93
CA ARG A 4 -14.55 -28.08 -55.38
C ARG A 4 -13.15 -28.57 -55.72
N LEU A 5 -12.28 -27.71 -56.27
CA LEU A 5 -10.89 -27.99 -56.54
C LEU A 5 -10.06 -28.14 -55.24
N VAL A 6 -10.27 -27.28 -54.31
CA VAL A 6 -9.62 -27.31 -52.99
C VAL A 6 -10.02 -28.59 -52.21
N ARG A 7 -11.31 -28.94 -52.22
CA ARG A 7 -11.79 -30.17 -51.57
C ARG A 7 -11.28 -31.45 -52.20
N ARG A 8 -11.11 -31.50 -53.53
CA ARG A 8 -10.53 -32.66 -54.23
C ARG A 8 -9.02 -32.78 -53.97
N GLY A 9 -8.26 -31.70 -53.89
CA GLY A 9 -6.85 -31.68 -53.57
C GLY A 9 -6.57 -32.11 -52.11
N LEU A 10 -7.41 -31.71 -51.16
CA LEU A 10 -7.35 -32.16 -49.78
C LEU A 10 -7.62 -33.67 -49.61
N TRP A 11 -8.50 -34.24 -50.40
CA TRP A 11 -8.82 -35.68 -50.34
C TRP A 11 -7.72 -36.58 -50.90
N GLN A 12 -6.94 -36.12 -51.88
CA GLN A 12 -5.83 -36.88 -52.44
C GLN A 12 -4.56 -36.94 -51.57
N ARG A 13 -4.43 -35.96 -50.61
CA ARG A 13 -3.27 -35.87 -49.69
C ARG A 13 -3.75 -35.78 -48.24
N LYS A 14 -4.66 -36.66 -47.84
CA LYS A 14 -5.33 -36.68 -46.53
C LYS A 14 -4.37 -36.58 -45.34
N SER A 15 -3.25 -37.32 -45.38
CA SER A 15 -2.26 -37.37 -44.31
C SER A 15 -1.55 -36.02 -44.12
N ARG A 16 -1.17 -35.33 -45.19
CA ARG A 16 -0.53 -33.99 -45.11
C ARG A 16 -1.50 -32.91 -44.68
N ALA A 17 -2.75 -32.98 -45.17
CA ALA A 17 -3.78 -32.05 -44.75
C ALA A 17 -4.14 -32.20 -43.26
N LEU A 18 -4.21 -33.45 -42.78
CA LEU A 18 -4.48 -33.75 -41.38
C LEU A 18 -3.38 -33.23 -40.44
N VAL A 19 -2.11 -33.41 -40.82
CA VAL A 19 -0.97 -32.87 -40.07
C VAL A 19 -1.00 -31.33 -40.02
N ALA A 20 -1.31 -30.69 -41.16
CA ALA A 20 -1.40 -29.24 -41.22
C ALA A 20 -2.55 -28.69 -40.35
N VAL A 21 -3.72 -29.33 -40.34
CA VAL A 21 -4.86 -28.95 -39.49
C VAL A 21 -4.52 -29.16 -38.01
N LEU A 22 -3.91 -30.28 -37.65
CA LEU A 22 -3.45 -30.53 -36.28
C LEU A 22 -2.42 -29.51 -35.81
N ALA A 23 -1.46 -29.15 -36.65
CA ALA A 23 -0.47 -28.13 -36.31
C ALA A 23 -1.14 -26.73 -36.09
N LEU A 24 -2.07 -26.37 -36.97
CA LEU A 24 -2.83 -25.11 -36.84
C LEU A 24 -3.74 -25.06 -35.60
N THR A 25 -4.41 -26.16 -35.29
CA THR A 25 -5.26 -26.26 -34.09
C THR A 25 -4.40 -26.22 -32.82
N LEU A 26 -3.27 -26.91 -32.79
CA LEU A 26 -2.33 -26.83 -31.67
C LEU A 26 -1.79 -25.41 -31.47
N ALA A 27 -1.36 -24.74 -32.54
CA ALA A 27 -0.88 -23.36 -32.48
C ALA A 27 -1.97 -22.40 -32.00
N ALA A 28 -3.18 -22.52 -32.53
CA ALA A 28 -4.31 -21.69 -32.14
C ALA A 28 -4.72 -21.90 -30.66
N THR A 29 -4.78 -23.15 -30.19
CA THR A 29 -5.10 -23.47 -28.80
C THR A 29 -4.01 -22.97 -27.84
N LEU A 30 -2.73 -23.11 -28.20
CA LEU A 30 -1.63 -22.61 -27.40
C LEU A 30 -1.68 -21.07 -27.28
N THR A 31 -1.92 -20.40 -28.40
CA THR A 31 -2.03 -18.93 -28.42
C THR A 31 -3.22 -18.46 -27.60
N ALA A 32 -4.37 -19.10 -27.72
CA ALA A 32 -5.57 -18.77 -26.95
C ALA A 32 -5.36 -19.04 -25.44
N ALA A 33 -4.70 -20.13 -25.07
CA ALA A 33 -4.39 -20.45 -23.69
C ALA A 33 -3.43 -19.41 -23.07
N LEU A 34 -2.39 -19.00 -23.81
CA LEU A 34 -1.45 -17.97 -23.35
C LEU A 34 -2.10 -16.60 -23.19
N LEU A 35 -2.99 -16.21 -24.14
CA LEU A 35 -3.75 -14.97 -24.05
C LEU A 35 -4.69 -14.95 -22.83
N ASN A 36 -5.43 -16.06 -22.63
CA ASN A 36 -6.30 -16.18 -21.46
C ASN A 36 -5.51 -16.13 -20.15
N LEU A 37 -4.40 -16.85 -20.07
CA LEU A 37 -3.53 -16.83 -18.89
C LEU A 37 -2.97 -15.42 -18.63
N TYR A 38 -2.53 -14.71 -19.68
CA TYR A 38 -2.03 -13.35 -19.58
C TYR A 38 -3.11 -12.36 -19.04
N VAL A 39 -4.32 -12.42 -19.59
CA VAL A 39 -5.44 -11.58 -19.17
C VAL A 39 -5.87 -11.91 -17.73
N ASP A 40 -5.91 -13.19 -17.38
CA ASP A 40 -6.30 -13.65 -16.05
C ASP A 40 -5.25 -13.29 -14.99
N ALA A 41 -3.96 -13.45 -15.32
CA ALA A 41 -2.86 -13.02 -14.49
C ALA A 41 -2.88 -11.51 -14.24
N GLN A 42 -3.09 -10.70 -15.28
CA GLN A 42 -3.24 -9.24 -15.13
C GLN A 42 -4.43 -8.86 -14.24
N ARG A 43 -5.59 -9.49 -14.45
CA ARG A 43 -6.78 -9.24 -13.62
C ARG A 43 -6.55 -9.62 -12.17
N LYS A 44 -5.93 -10.76 -11.92
CA LYS A 44 -5.64 -11.26 -10.58
C LYS A 44 -4.63 -10.37 -9.86
N ILE A 45 -3.55 -9.98 -10.53
CA ILE A 45 -2.57 -9.03 -10.02
C ILE A 45 -3.24 -7.70 -9.67
N GLN A 46 -4.04 -7.12 -10.57
CA GLN A 46 -4.75 -5.87 -10.32
C GLN A 46 -5.78 -5.98 -9.18
N SER A 47 -6.46 -7.11 -9.02
CA SER A 47 -7.41 -7.32 -7.93
C SER A 47 -6.71 -7.52 -6.58
N GLU A 48 -5.58 -8.20 -6.56
CA GLU A 48 -4.77 -8.37 -5.35
C GLU A 48 -4.10 -7.06 -4.93
N PHE A 49 -3.54 -6.28 -5.86
CA PHE A 49 -3.03 -4.94 -5.54
C PHE A 49 -4.11 -3.99 -5.00
N ARG A 50 -5.37 -4.15 -5.38
CA ARG A 50 -6.49 -3.38 -4.80
C ARG A 50 -6.80 -3.76 -3.35
N LEU A 51 -6.41 -4.95 -2.90
CA LEU A 51 -6.57 -5.42 -1.52
C LEU A 51 -5.40 -4.97 -0.60
N TYR A 52 -4.26 -4.59 -1.17
CA TYR A 52 -3.01 -4.31 -0.47
C TYR A 52 -2.78 -2.83 -0.14
N GLY A 53 -3.80 -2.09 0.32
CA GLY A 53 -3.55 -0.81 0.93
C GLY A 53 -3.71 0.40 0.01
N ALA A 54 -2.88 1.42 0.23
CA ALA A 54 -2.90 2.66 -0.53
C ALA A 54 -2.48 2.45 -1.98
N ASN A 55 -3.21 3.09 -2.92
CA ASN A 55 -2.87 3.12 -4.34
C ASN A 55 -2.43 4.51 -4.82
N LEU A 56 -2.46 5.50 -3.94
CA LEU A 56 -1.95 6.84 -4.15
C LEU A 56 -1.01 7.23 -3.02
N MET A 57 0.09 7.90 -3.38
CA MET A 57 1.06 8.42 -2.43
C MET A 57 1.37 9.87 -2.77
N VAL A 58 1.20 10.76 -1.80
CA VAL A 58 1.56 12.18 -1.89
C VAL A 58 2.85 12.39 -1.11
N THR A 59 3.89 12.82 -1.79
CA THR A 59 5.21 13.12 -1.21
C THR A 59 5.60 14.55 -1.51
N PRO A 60 6.48 15.17 -0.73
CA PRO A 60 7.04 16.47 -1.06
C PRO A 60 7.75 16.43 -2.42
N ARG A 61 7.66 17.52 -3.17
CA ARG A 61 8.44 17.65 -4.40
C ARG A 61 9.91 17.86 -4.04
N VAL A 62 10.76 16.94 -4.44
CA VAL A 62 12.22 17.10 -4.27
C VAL A 62 12.71 18.09 -5.33
N THR A 63 12.97 19.34 -4.94
CA THR A 63 13.75 20.27 -5.76
C THR A 63 15.22 19.94 -5.58
N ALA A 64 15.88 19.58 -6.67
CA ALA A 64 17.32 19.32 -6.68
C ALA A 64 18.09 20.61 -6.32
N GLY A 65 18.52 20.74 -5.08
CA GLY A 65 19.31 21.85 -4.55
C GLY A 65 20.14 21.37 -3.36
N GLU A 66 21.29 21.95 -3.16
CA GLU A 66 22.38 21.51 -2.25
C GLU A 66 22.08 21.47 -0.74
N ASN A 67 20.83 21.69 -0.29
CA ASN A 67 20.41 21.57 1.11
C ASN A 67 19.08 20.79 1.22
N SER A 68 19.06 19.54 0.77
CA SER A 68 17.90 18.65 0.92
C SER A 68 17.76 18.14 2.38
N ALA A 69 17.40 19.01 3.30
CA ALA A 69 16.56 18.57 4.40
C ALA A 69 15.21 18.15 3.76
N ALA A 70 14.83 16.88 3.92
CA ALA A 70 13.59 16.37 3.34
C ALA A 70 12.44 17.33 3.69
N GLU A 71 11.93 18.03 2.68
CA GLU A 71 10.84 18.97 2.85
C GLU A 71 9.62 18.19 3.35
N LEU A 72 9.03 18.62 4.46
CA LEU A 72 7.89 17.94 5.05
C LEU A 72 6.59 18.56 4.53
N LEU A 73 5.61 17.74 4.22
CA LEU A 73 4.27 18.18 3.82
C LEU A 73 3.56 18.89 4.98
N PRO A 74 2.77 19.93 4.70
CA PRO A 74 1.89 20.52 5.70
C PRO A 74 0.76 19.56 6.07
N GLY A 75 0.53 19.32 7.36
CA GLY A 75 -0.55 18.46 7.84
C GLY A 75 -1.96 18.96 7.49
N ALA A 76 -2.09 20.25 7.14
CA ALA A 76 -3.32 20.82 6.60
C ALA A 76 -3.76 20.13 5.30
N LEU A 77 -2.80 19.73 4.46
CA LEU A 77 -3.06 19.04 3.19
C LEU A 77 -3.82 17.71 3.40
N ALA A 78 -3.42 16.90 4.39
CA ALA A 78 -4.12 15.65 4.68
C ALA A 78 -5.59 15.89 5.09
N ARG A 79 -5.84 16.93 5.89
CA ARG A 79 -7.20 17.31 6.29
C ARG A 79 -8.01 17.85 5.11
N GLN A 80 -7.37 18.60 4.22
CA GLN A 80 -7.98 19.09 2.99
C GLN A 80 -8.37 17.92 2.08
N LEU A 81 -7.45 17.00 1.80
CA LEU A 81 -7.72 15.81 0.99
C LEU A 81 -8.87 14.97 1.58
N LYS A 82 -8.87 14.78 2.90
CA LYS A 82 -9.95 14.05 3.58
C LYS A 82 -11.31 14.76 3.40
N ARG A 83 -11.37 16.07 3.50
CA ARG A 83 -12.61 16.84 3.41
C ARG A 83 -13.12 16.94 1.97
N ASP A 84 -12.22 17.22 1.01
CA ASP A 84 -12.61 17.62 -0.34
C ASP A 84 -12.80 16.42 -1.28
N PHE A 85 -12.20 15.25 -0.97
CA PHE A 85 -12.21 14.07 -1.84
C PHE A 85 -12.86 12.81 -1.24
N ILE A 86 -13.14 12.76 0.07
CA ILE A 86 -13.91 11.66 0.67
C ILE A 86 -15.38 12.12 0.79
N PRO A 87 -16.39 11.31 0.42
CA PRO A 87 -16.31 9.91 -0.06
C PRO A 87 -16.24 9.72 -1.59
N ASP A 88 -16.26 10.80 -2.38
CA ASP A 88 -16.54 10.70 -3.82
C ASP A 88 -15.43 10.00 -4.60
N ARG A 89 -14.17 10.22 -4.26
CA ARG A 89 -13.01 9.71 -5.01
C ARG A 89 -12.02 8.94 -4.16
N LEU A 90 -11.89 9.29 -2.88
CA LEU A 90 -11.01 8.61 -1.95
C LEU A 90 -11.82 7.83 -0.92
N THR A 91 -11.42 6.61 -0.63
CA THR A 91 -12.00 5.78 0.42
C THR A 91 -11.25 5.88 1.73
N ALA A 92 -9.97 6.26 1.67
CA ALA A 92 -9.15 6.52 2.85
C ALA A 92 -8.05 7.55 2.54
N VAL A 93 -7.69 8.33 3.55
CA VAL A 93 -6.54 9.26 3.54
C VAL A 93 -5.83 9.10 4.87
N VAL A 94 -4.58 8.65 4.83
CA VAL A 94 -3.79 8.34 6.02
C VAL A 94 -2.44 9.06 5.95
N PRO A 95 -2.24 10.10 6.78
CA PRO A 95 -0.97 10.80 6.88
C PRO A 95 0.04 10.00 7.70
N TYR A 96 1.32 10.13 7.34
CA TYR A 96 2.42 9.54 8.11
C TYR A 96 3.53 10.55 8.39
N LEU A 97 4.01 10.51 9.62
CA LEU A 97 5.29 11.09 10.02
C LEU A 97 6.18 9.98 10.56
N TYR A 98 7.31 9.75 9.90
CA TYR A 98 8.28 8.75 10.32
C TYR A 98 9.41 9.37 11.12
N ALA A 99 9.77 8.74 12.22
CA ALA A 99 10.94 9.06 13.01
C ALA A 99 11.74 7.77 13.28
N VAL A 100 13.06 7.83 13.12
CA VAL A 100 13.93 6.72 13.55
C VAL A 100 14.21 6.92 15.02
N VAL A 101 13.73 5.98 15.84
CA VAL A 101 13.83 6.01 17.31
C VAL A 101 14.65 4.82 17.80
N GLU A 102 15.11 4.89 19.03
CA GLU A 102 15.79 3.79 19.71
C GLU A 102 14.82 3.06 20.65
N LEU A 103 14.74 1.76 20.49
CA LEU A 103 14.02 0.84 21.37
C LEU A 103 14.99 -0.21 21.90
N LYS A 104 15.17 -0.29 23.22
CA LYS A 104 16.11 -1.23 23.87
C LYS A 104 17.55 -1.21 23.27
N GLY A 105 18.01 -0.05 22.81
CA GLY A 105 19.37 0.12 22.23
C GLY A 105 19.47 -0.12 20.72
N GLU A 106 18.37 -0.45 20.04
CA GLU A 106 18.33 -0.70 18.60
C GLU A 106 17.41 0.28 17.88
N SER A 107 17.75 0.60 16.63
CA SER A 107 16.96 1.51 15.80
C SER A 107 15.69 0.84 15.27
N VAL A 108 14.57 1.53 15.44
CA VAL A 108 13.25 1.15 14.93
C VAL A 108 12.57 2.36 14.31
N VAL A 109 11.73 2.16 13.33
CA VAL A 109 10.90 3.22 12.76
C VAL A 109 9.64 3.40 13.59
N LEU A 110 9.44 4.62 14.10
CA LEU A 110 8.18 5.05 14.71
C LEU A 110 7.37 5.79 13.65
N ALA A 111 6.18 5.30 13.35
CA ALA A 111 5.25 5.88 12.39
C ALA A 111 4.08 6.53 13.12
N GLY A 112 4.04 7.85 13.11
CA GLY A 112 2.89 8.64 13.57
C GLY A 112 1.83 8.70 12.50
N THR A 113 0.60 8.31 12.82
CA THR A 113 -0.49 8.24 11.85
C THR A 113 -1.85 8.50 12.49
N TRP A 114 -2.88 8.67 11.67
CA TRP A 114 -4.26 8.67 12.14
C TRP A 114 -4.75 7.23 12.32
N LEU A 115 -4.74 6.78 13.56
CA LEU A 115 -5.06 5.39 13.92
C LEU A 115 -6.51 5.00 13.57
N ASP A 116 -7.45 5.95 13.61
CA ASP A 116 -8.84 5.77 13.20
C ASP A 116 -9.01 5.52 11.69
N GLN A 117 -8.07 6.01 10.89
CA GLN A 117 -8.06 5.87 9.43
C GLN A 117 -7.17 4.72 8.94
N PHE A 118 -6.29 4.21 9.79
CA PHE A 118 -5.35 3.16 9.42
C PHE A 118 -6.03 1.92 8.85
N SER A 119 -7.14 1.49 9.46
CA SER A 119 -7.96 0.37 8.97
C SER A 119 -8.60 0.63 7.60
N GLY A 120 -8.82 1.88 7.24
CA GLY A 120 -9.41 2.26 5.94
C GLY A 120 -8.52 1.99 4.73
N LEU A 121 -7.20 1.93 4.92
CA LEU A 121 -6.28 1.49 3.86
C LEU A 121 -6.45 -0.01 3.58
N GLY A 122 -6.91 -0.78 4.56
CA GLY A 122 -7.03 -2.24 4.46
C GLY A 122 -5.68 -2.95 4.54
N GLY A 123 -5.72 -4.26 4.51
CA GLY A 123 -4.50 -5.07 4.33
C GLY A 123 -3.69 -5.34 5.60
N PHE A 124 -4.20 -5.09 6.81
CA PHE A 124 -3.55 -5.58 8.02
C PHE A 124 -4.34 -6.69 8.70
N ARG A 125 -3.64 -7.57 9.38
CA ARG A 125 -4.18 -8.60 10.26
C ARG A 125 -3.78 -8.30 11.70
N LEU A 126 -4.74 -8.28 12.60
CA LEU A 126 -4.46 -8.24 14.04
C LEU A 126 -4.00 -9.63 14.50
N THR A 127 -2.79 -9.73 15.03
CA THR A 127 -2.23 -11.00 15.52
C THR A 127 -2.39 -11.15 17.03
N ALA A 128 -2.44 -10.02 17.77
CA ALA A 128 -2.67 -10.00 19.21
C ALA A 128 -3.17 -8.63 19.67
N GLY A 129 -3.93 -8.59 20.77
CA GLY A 129 -4.41 -7.34 21.39
C GLY A 129 -5.59 -6.71 20.66
N ASP A 130 -5.69 -5.39 20.73
CA ASP A 130 -6.78 -4.58 20.18
C ASP A 130 -6.42 -4.02 18.81
N ALA A 131 -7.43 -3.83 17.94
CA ALA A 131 -7.24 -3.21 16.63
C ALA A 131 -6.99 -1.70 16.79
N PRO A 132 -6.20 -1.07 15.87
CA PRO A 132 -6.07 0.38 15.81
C PRO A 132 -7.43 1.05 15.64
N GLY A 133 -7.70 2.08 16.43
CA GLY A 133 -8.99 2.77 16.48
C GLY A 133 -8.86 4.25 16.80
N SER A 134 -9.99 4.89 17.16
CA SER A 134 -10.12 6.33 17.39
C SER A 134 -9.53 6.83 18.73
N GLU A 135 -8.44 6.22 19.20
CA GLU A 135 -7.79 6.63 20.45
C GLU A 135 -6.70 7.69 20.20
N ALA A 136 -7.03 8.71 19.42
CA ALA A 136 -6.15 9.86 19.18
C ALA A 136 -5.73 10.51 20.52
N GLY A 137 -4.43 10.74 20.69
CA GLY A 137 -3.85 11.27 21.92
C GLY A 137 -3.74 10.29 23.06
N SER A 138 -3.95 8.99 22.81
CA SER A 138 -3.70 7.95 23.80
C SER A 138 -2.21 7.60 23.88
N ASP A 139 -1.74 7.20 25.05
CA ASP A 139 -0.39 6.68 25.26
C ASP A 139 -0.28 5.20 24.78
N LYS A 140 -1.07 4.85 23.77
CA LYS A 140 -1.07 3.52 23.17
C LYS A 140 -0.32 3.50 21.86
N CYS A 141 0.31 2.36 21.58
CA CYS A 141 0.96 2.09 20.30
C CYS A 141 0.63 0.68 19.81
N TRP A 142 0.75 0.50 18.51
CA TRP A 142 0.64 -0.80 17.85
C TRP A 142 2.01 -1.15 17.29
N VAL A 143 2.35 -2.42 17.38
CA VAL A 143 3.68 -2.89 17.00
C VAL A 143 3.53 -3.82 15.80
N GLY A 144 4.32 -3.60 14.77
CA GLY A 144 4.40 -4.52 13.65
C GLY A 144 4.93 -5.88 14.05
N ALA A 145 4.47 -6.93 13.40
CA ALA A 145 4.76 -8.31 13.79
C ALA A 145 6.27 -8.63 13.87
N ALA A 146 7.08 -8.07 12.96
CA ALA A 146 8.53 -8.25 12.97
C ALA A 146 9.20 -7.55 14.15
N VAL A 147 8.75 -6.34 14.52
CA VAL A 147 9.25 -5.62 15.70
C VAL A 147 8.83 -6.35 16.98
N ALA A 148 7.57 -6.80 17.06
CA ALA A 148 7.07 -7.57 18.20
C ALA A 148 7.89 -8.83 18.43
N ALA A 149 8.19 -9.59 17.38
CA ALA A 149 9.01 -10.79 17.46
C ALA A 149 10.47 -10.50 17.85
N ARG A 150 11.07 -9.41 17.28
CA ARG A 150 12.46 -9.04 17.53
C ARG A 150 12.71 -8.60 18.96
N PHE A 151 11.76 -7.92 19.60
CA PHE A 151 11.91 -7.36 20.94
C PHE A 151 11.09 -8.11 22.01
N ASP A 152 10.46 -9.22 21.65
CA ASP A 152 9.53 -10.01 22.50
C ASP A 152 8.48 -9.10 23.17
N LEU A 153 7.77 -8.29 22.35
CA LEU A 153 6.76 -7.36 22.84
C LEU A 153 5.38 -7.97 22.76
N ARG A 154 4.58 -7.76 23.81
CA ARG A 154 3.23 -8.26 23.94
C ARG A 154 2.23 -7.15 24.27
N PRO A 155 0.97 -7.30 23.88
CA PRO A 155 -0.07 -6.38 24.31
C PRO A 155 -0.10 -6.22 25.83
N GLY A 156 -0.26 -4.97 26.29
CA GLY A 156 -0.23 -4.59 27.70
C GLY A 156 1.14 -4.14 28.21
N GLU A 157 2.24 -4.43 27.51
CA GLU A 157 3.56 -3.99 27.90
C GLU A 157 3.78 -2.51 27.64
N SER A 158 4.53 -1.85 28.50
CA SER A 158 4.96 -0.46 28.30
C SER A 158 6.32 -0.42 27.62
N VAL A 159 6.43 0.35 26.55
CA VAL A 159 7.67 0.55 25.80
C VAL A 159 8.07 2.01 25.80
N THR A 160 9.39 2.27 25.95
CA THR A 160 9.95 3.61 25.88
C THR A 160 10.80 3.73 24.63
N LEU A 161 10.44 4.69 23.79
CA LEU A 161 11.10 5.02 22.54
C LEU A 161 11.89 6.31 22.72
N ARG A 162 13.15 6.33 22.31
CA ARG A 162 14.03 7.49 22.45
C ARG A 162 14.30 8.10 21.08
N TYR A 163 14.03 9.38 20.95
CA TYR A 163 14.37 10.19 19.79
C TYR A 163 15.28 11.34 20.20
N ARG A 164 16.59 11.25 19.87
CA ARG A 164 17.62 12.18 20.35
C ARG A 164 17.61 12.26 21.89
N GLU A 165 17.27 13.42 22.46
CA GLU A 165 17.16 13.62 23.91
C GLU A 165 15.73 13.44 24.45
N ALA A 166 14.74 13.33 23.57
CA ALA A 166 13.33 13.18 23.94
C ALA A 166 12.94 11.70 24.03
N THR A 167 12.01 11.40 24.92
CA THR A 167 11.46 10.06 25.09
C THR A 167 9.95 10.08 24.94
N TYR A 168 9.43 9.00 24.36
CA TYR A 168 8.00 8.73 24.26
C TYR A 168 7.75 7.34 24.83
N THR A 169 6.87 7.27 25.83
CA THR A 169 6.48 6.00 26.44
C THR A 169 5.03 5.71 26.05
N CYS A 170 4.79 4.50 25.55
CA CYS A 170 3.45 4.05 25.17
C CYS A 170 3.21 2.62 25.63
N GLN A 171 1.96 2.24 25.79
CA GLN A 171 1.53 0.87 26.05
C GLN A 171 1.22 0.18 24.73
N VAL A 172 1.74 -1.01 24.52
CA VAL A 172 1.44 -1.84 23.36
C VAL A 172 -0.03 -2.27 23.45
N ALA A 173 -0.88 -1.74 22.60
CA ALA A 173 -2.30 -2.10 22.51
C ALA A 173 -2.51 -3.36 21.67
N GLY A 174 -1.72 -3.54 20.64
CA GLY A 174 -1.84 -4.72 19.78
C GLY A 174 -0.64 -4.90 18.85
N VAL A 175 -0.62 -6.09 18.24
CA VAL A 175 0.37 -6.46 17.22
C VAL A 175 -0.33 -6.60 15.88
N VAL A 176 0.15 -5.88 14.88
CA VAL A 176 -0.40 -5.84 13.52
C VAL A 176 0.58 -6.48 12.54
N GLU A 177 0.03 -7.16 11.55
CA GLU A 177 0.79 -7.79 10.46
C GLU A 177 0.18 -7.36 9.12
N THR A 178 0.99 -6.78 8.27
CA THR A 178 0.60 -6.31 6.93
C THR A 178 1.26 -7.11 5.82
N GLY A 179 2.36 -7.82 6.12
CA GLY A 179 3.25 -8.43 5.13
C GLY A 179 4.10 -7.40 4.37
N GLN A 180 4.15 -6.15 4.89
CA GLN A 180 4.85 -5.03 4.24
C GLN A 180 5.77 -4.28 5.24
N ALA A 181 6.13 -3.04 4.91
CA ALA A 181 7.06 -2.24 5.71
C ALA A 181 6.57 -1.96 7.14
N GLU A 182 5.27 -1.88 7.34
CA GLU A 182 4.65 -1.63 8.65
C GLU A 182 4.96 -2.72 9.67
N ASP A 183 5.25 -3.94 9.23
CA ASP A 183 5.66 -5.03 10.12
C ASP A 183 6.97 -4.71 10.87
N ASN A 184 7.79 -3.82 10.33
CA ASN A 184 9.04 -3.34 10.92
C ASN A 184 8.91 -1.99 11.62
N GLN A 185 7.70 -1.57 11.98
CA GLN A 185 7.43 -0.25 12.55
C GLN A 185 6.66 -0.35 13.87
N VAL A 186 6.76 0.72 14.66
CA VAL A 186 5.85 1.02 15.76
C VAL A 186 4.89 2.09 15.29
N LEU A 187 3.60 1.85 15.38
CA LEU A 187 2.54 2.78 15.00
C LEU A 187 2.04 3.52 16.25
N ALA A 188 1.96 4.82 16.20
CA ALA A 188 1.45 5.65 17.29
C ALA A 188 0.60 6.81 16.76
N ASP A 189 -0.07 7.52 17.66
CA ASP A 189 -0.81 8.71 17.30
C ASP A 189 0.09 9.78 16.63
N LEU A 190 -0.41 10.37 15.55
CA LEU A 190 0.33 11.35 14.77
C LEU A 190 0.80 12.55 15.60
N ALA A 191 -0.06 13.07 16.49
CA ALA A 191 0.27 14.24 17.28
C ALA A 191 1.38 13.93 18.31
N ALA A 192 1.37 12.73 18.88
CA ALA A 192 2.43 12.27 19.79
C ALA A 192 3.79 12.20 19.09
N VAL A 193 3.83 11.61 17.88
CA VAL A 193 5.08 11.53 17.11
C VAL A 193 5.54 12.89 16.60
N GLN A 194 4.62 13.78 16.22
CA GLN A 194 4.93 15.16 15.85
C GLN A 194 5.54 15.94 17.01
N ALA A 195 5.01 15.76 18.21
CA ALA A 195 5.56 16.39 19.42
C ALA A 195 6.96 15.84 19.73
N LEU A 196 7.15 14.53 19.68
CA LEU A 196 8.45 13.87 19.90
C LEU A 196 9.51 14.33 18.90
N ALA A 197 9.16 14.43 17.63
CA ALA A 197 10.08 14.82 16.57
C ALA A 197 10.31 16.33 16.42
N GLY A 198 9.55 17.16 17.17
CA GLY A 198 9.58 18.62 17.01
C GLY A 198 9.05 19.07 15.63
N ALA A 199 8.15 18.30 15.03
CA ALA A 199 7.63 18.48 13.67
C ALA A 199 6.12 18.74 13.67
N ALA A 200 5.64 19.60 14.56
CA ALA A 200 4.22 19.91 14.71
C ALA A 200 3.58 20.32 13.37
N GLY A 201 2.48 19.65 13.02
CA GLY A 201 1.76 19.92 11.78
C GLY A 201 2.49 19.55 10.49
N ARG A 202 3.53 18.73 10.55
CA ARG A 202 4.32 18.28 9.41
C ARG A 202 4.17 16.76 9.19
N LEU A 203 4.36 16.32 7.94
CA LEU A 203 4.22 14.94 7.50
C LEU A 203 5.34 14.58 6.52
N ASN A 204 5.72 13.31 6.47
CA ASN A 204 6.61 12.79 5.42
C ASN A 204 5.81 12.42 4.16
N VAL A 205 4.66 11.79 4.33
CA VAL A 205 3.86 11.24 3.24
C VAL A 205 2.39 11.17 3.62
N ILE A 206 1.53 11.26 2.62
CA ILE A 206 0.11 10.95 2.77
C ILE A 206 -0.18 9.76 1.86
N LEU A 207 -0.65 8.69 2.45
CA LEU A 207 -1.17 7.54 1.71
C LEU A 207 -2.66 7.69 1.54
N ALA A 208 -3.16 7.47 0.33
CA ALA A 208 -4.58 7.52 0.05
C ALA A 208 -5.02 6.30 -0.76
N ARG A 209 -6.27 5.94 -0.60
CA ARG A 209 -6.91 4.90 -1.38
C ARG A 209 -7.99 5.52 -2.25
N ALA A 210 -7.74 5.56 -3.57
CA ALA A 210 -8.73 5.97 -4.54
C ALA A 210 -9.62 4.79 -4.94
N GLY A 211 -10.91 5.07 -5.07
CA GLY A 211 -11.89 4.17 -5.66
C GLY A 211 -12.00 4.38 -7.17
N GLY A 212 -12.68 3.45 -7.85
CA GLY A 212 -12.94 3.54 -9.29
C GLY A 212 -11.99 2.70 -10.17
N ASP A 213 -12.08 2.94 -11.47
CA ASP A 213 -11.23 2.31 -12.47
C ASP A 213 -9.89 3.08 -12.65
N ALA A 214 -9.03 2.58 -13.51
CA ALA A 214 -7.71 3.18 -13.75
C ALA A 214 -7.81 4.62 -14.28
N ALA A 215 -8.83 4.94 -15.08
CA ALA A 215 -9.02 6.29 -15.64
C ALA A 215 -9.45 7.28 -14.56
N ALA A 216 -10.35 6.88 -13.65
CA ALA A 216 -10.78 7.69 -12.51
C ALA A 216 -9.63 7.97 -11.54
N ILE A 217 -8.75 6.96 -11.30
CA ILE A 217 -7.56 7.12 -10.47
C ILE A 217 -6.59 8.12 -11.13
N GLU A 218 -6.35 8.00 -12.43
CA GLU A 218 -5.44 8.91 -13.16
C GLU A 218 -5.96 10.36 -13.15
N GLN A 219 -7.26 10.56 -13.30
CA GLN A 219 -7.87 11.88 -13.15
C GLN A 219 -7.66 12.44 -11.74
N THR A 220 -7.83 11.62 -10.70
CA THR A 220 -7.58 12.01 -9.31
C THR A 220 -6.12 12.41 -9.09
N VAL A 221 -5.16 11.68 -9.69
CA VAL A 221 -3.72 12.02 -9.64
C VAL A 221 -3.44 13.37 -10.28
N GLN A 222 -4.04 13.66 -11.45
CA GLN A 222 -3.86 14.95 -12.13
C GLN A 222 -4.40 16.12 -11.30
N GLU A 223 -5.53 15.96 -10.64
CA GLU A 223 -6.09 16.97 -9.76
C GLU A 223 -5.21 17.21 -8.52
N PHE A 224 -4.61 16.15 -7.95
CA PHE A 224 -3.66 16.27 -6.84
C PHE A 224 -2.36 16.96 -7.24
N ALA A 225 -1.91 16.76 -8.48
CA ALA A 225 -0.70 17.42 -8.98
C ALA A 225 -0.88 18.92 -9.18
N ALA A 226 -2.11 19.42 -9.19
CA ALA A 226 -2.46 20.84 -9.31
C ALA A 226 -2.63 21.56 -7.96
N LEU A 227 -2.63 20.83 -6.82
CA LEU A 227 -2.69 21.35 -5.45
C LEU A 227 -1.29 21.68 -4.92
#